data_e67538ddb21c608460eaeb670f8c4007
#
_entry.id   e67538ddb21c608460eaeb670f8c4007
#
_cell.length_a   1.000
_cell.length_b   1.000
_cell.length_c   1.000
_cell.angle_alpha   90.00
_cell.angle_beta   90.00
_cell.angle_gamma   90.00
#
_symmetry.space_group_name_H-M   'P 1'
#
loop_
_entity.id
_entity.type
_entity.pdbx_description
1 polymer ?
#
loop_
_entity_poly.entity_id
_entity_poly.type
_entity_poly.pdbx_seq_one_letter_code
_entity_poly.pdbx_strand_id
1 'polypeptide(L)'
;MQNTIVHYEGAASLEAAATKVKPSGARIKIGLDVHARLYVAVAQYDHLLPKAAQRLRPGEFVPWVEALLGRGHSVHVVYEACGFGFSLYRQLIAAGAHCYVIAPRKLDEEGSRVKTDPRDATTLCQRLSRYLEGNTRELALIRVPSEEQEQARHMSRQRGQLVHHRQKLEAQGRSLLINHALPAPAHWWKEQTWTRLGQHLPAWITTRLQTARPALLSLQQQINALTSELEASAPSILPRGVGKLTSVVLTREICDWHRFNNRRAISSYTGLCPGERTSGSKRVPGSVTKRGNPRVRAALVECAWRMVRFQPQYPPVQKRLAVLSKGSRALGAVRKKAIVAVARRLAVDLWRLHTGRCTAEELGFTI
;
A
#
# COMPACT_ATOMS: atom_id res chain seq x y z
N MET A 1 -16.41 26.30 9.77
CA MET A 1 -15.97 25.49 8.62
C MET A 1 -16.44 24.07 8.87
N GLN A 2 -17.53 23.68 8.22
CA GLN A 2 -18.19 22.39 8.42
C GLN A 2 -17.31 21.28 7.81
N ASN A 3 -16.85 20.37 8.67
CA ASN A 3 -16.19 19.13 8.23
C ASN A 3 -17.27 18.13 7.83
N THR A 4 -17.52 18.00 6.55
CA THR A 4 -18.40 16.96 6.00
C THR A 4 -17.75 15.60 6.25
N ILE A 5 -18.37 14.82 7.12
CA ILE A 5 -18.02 13.44 7.45
C ILE A 5 -18.45 12.58 6.28
N VAL A 6 -17.52 11.83 5.74
CA VAL A 6 -17.77 10.89 4.67
C VAL A 6 -18.33 9.61 5.27
N HIS A 7 -19.59 9.36 5.05
CA HIS A 7 -20.17 8.04 5.21
C HIS A 7 -19.73 7.15 4.04
N TYR A 8 -19.22 5.96 4.35
CA TYR A 8 -18.94 4.93 3.36
C TYR A 8 -20.27 4.32 2.92
N GLU A 9 -20.81 4.73 1.78
CA GLU A 9 -22.05 4.18 1.20
C GLU A 9 -21.97 2.67 0.88
N GLY A 10 -20.80 2.08 0.85
CA GLY A 10 -20.64 0.64 0.73
C GLY A 10 -21.13 -0.19 1.93
N ALA A 11 -21.39 0.45 3.09
CA ALA A 11 -22.03 -0.21 4.22
C ALA A 11 -23.58 -0.08 4.15
N ALA A 12 -24.07 0.97 3.50
CA ALA A 12 -25.51 1.25 3.43
C ALA A 12 -26.26 0.34 2.46
N SER A 13 -25.64 -0.18 1.40
CA SER A 13 -26.29 -1.07 0.44
C SER A 13 -26.48 -2.50 0.94
N LEU A 14 -25.78 -2.90 1.99
CA LEU A 14 -25.96 -4.20 2.65
C LEU A 14 -26.98 -4.16 3.80
N GLU A 15 -27.32 -2.95 4.31
CA GLU A 15 -28.35 -2.80 5.35
C GLU A 15 -29.79 -2.91 4.81
N ALA A 16 -30.01 -2.74 3.52
CA ALA A 16 -31.36 -2.72 2.94
C ALA A 16 -32.03 -4.09 2.80
N ALA A 17 -31.31 -5.20 3.00
CA ALA A 17 -31.83 -6.57 2.85
C ALA A 17 -31.98 -7.34 4.18
N ALA A 18 -31.59 -6.77 5.31
CA ALA A 18 -31.78 -7.40 6.61
C ALA A 18 -33.07 -6.89 7.27
N THR A 19 -34.11 -7.71 7.24
CA THR A 19 -35.33 -7.55 8.03
C THR A 19 -34.97 -7.21 9.48
N LYS A 20 -35.41 -6.03 9.97
CA LYS A 20 -35.15 -5.52 11.33
C LYS A 20 -35.82 -6.41 12.40
N VAL A 21 -35.25 -7.56 12.68
CA VAL A 21 -35.49 -8.23 13.95
C VAL A 21 -34.49 -7.60 14.93
N LYS A 22 -34.99 -6.83 15.91
CA LYS A 22 -34.15 -6.37 17.02
C LYS A 22 -33.54 -7.60 17.66
N PRO A 23 -32.20 -7.78 17.67
CA PRO A 23 -31.58 -8.90 18.35
C PRO A 23 -31.90 -8.76 19.83
N SER A 24 -32.52 -9.79 20.43
CA SER A 24 -32.78 -9.89 21.89
C SER A 24 -31.49 -10.07 22.69
N GLY A 25 -30.34 -10.13 22.02
CA GLY A 25 -29.03 -10.38 22.58
C GLY A 25 -28.17 -9.14 22.73
N ALA A 26 -27.09 -9.26 23.50
CA ALA A 26 -26.11 -8.22 23.74
C ALA A 26 -25.32 -7.83 22.47
N ARG A 27 -24.85 -6.59 22.39
CA ARG A 27 -23.85 -6.16 21.41
C ARG A 27 -22.47 -6.53 21.92
N ILE A 28 -21.80 -7.47 21.27
CA ILE A 28 -20.45 -7.92 21.65
C ILE A 28 -19.43 -7.23 20.76
N LYS A 29 -18.46 -6.57 21.39
CA LYS A 29 -17.35 -5.84 20.74
C LYS A 29 -16.08 -6.63 21.02
N ILE A 30 -15.34 -7.02 19.98
CA ILE A 30 -14.15 -7.85 20.09
C ILE A 30 -12.96 -7.12 19.47
N GLY A 31 -11.96 -6.84 20.29
CA GLY A 31 -10.63 -6.44 19.83
C GLY A 31 -9.77 -7.69 19.65
N LEU A 32 -9.17 -7.85 18.48
CA LEU A 32 -8.43 -9.04 18.11
C LEU A 32 -7.01 -8.70 17.67
N ASP A 33 -6.03 -9.30 18.35
CA ASP A 33 -4.64 -9.32 17.90
C ASP A 33 -4.38 -10.64 17.17
N VAL A 34 -3.94 -10.54 15.90
CA VAL A 34 -3.87 -11.67 14.96
C VAL A 34 -2.43 -12.11 14.76
N HIS A 35 -2.10 -13.34 15.13
CA HIS A 35 -0.82 -13.97 14.88
C HIS A 35 -0.98 -15.31 14.14
N ALA A 36 0.12 -15.83 13.57
CA ALA A 36 0.08 -17.05 12.77
C ALA A 36 -0.43 -18.29 13.52
N ARG A 37 -0.15 -18.38 14.81
CA ARG A 37 -0.43 -19.58 15.64
C ARG A 37 -1.44 -19.33 16.74
N LEU A 38 -1.66 -18.10 17.11
CA LEU A 38 -2.48 -17.73 18.25
C LEU A 38 -3.16 -16.39 18.01
N TYR A 39 -4.44 -16.31 18.29
CA TYR A 39 -5.20 -15.06 18.34
C TYR A 39 -5.43 -14.68 19.79
N VAL A 40 -5.30 -13.40 20.09
CA VAL A 40 -5.64 -12.86 21.40
C VAL A 40 -6.86 -11.97 21.25
N ALA A 41 -7.97 -12.39 21.85
CA ALA A 41 -9.27 -11.73 21.75
C ALA A 41 -9.70 -11.16 23.09
N VAL A 42 -10.15 -9.92 23.10
CA VAL A 42 -10.79 -9.27 24.24
C VAL A 42 -12.22 -8.90 23.86
N ALA A 43 -13.20 -9.41 24.59
CA ALA A 43 -14.60 -9.16 24.34
C ALA A 43 -15.20 -8.20 25.38
N GLN A 44 -16.04 -7.28 24.92
CA GLN A 44 -16.85 -6.38 25.73
C GLN A 44 -18.31 -6.58 25.36
N TYR A 45 -19.18 -6.81 26.34
CA TYR A 45 -20.62 -6.96 26.19
C TYR A 45 -21.31 -5.64 26.49
N ASP A 46 -22.07 -5.11 25.56
CA ASP A 46 -22.74 -3.82 25.68
C ASP A 46 -21.80 -2.70 26.20
N HIS A 47 -22.11 -2.14 27.37
CA HIS A 47 -21.33 -1.09 28.00
C HIS A 47 -20.53 -1.59 29.23
N LEU A 48 -20.47 -2.92 29.44
CA LEU A 48 -19.70 -3.52 30.53
C LEU A 48 -18.20 -3.35 30.30
N LEU A 49 -17.41 -3.64 31.34
CA LEU A 49 -15.94 -3.64 31.20
C LEU A 49 -15.49 -4.77 30.27
N PRO A 50 -14.40 -4.56 29.50
CA PRO A 50 -13.80 -5.62 28.74
C PRO A 50 -13.45 -6.83 29.60
N LYS A 51 -13.78 -8.03 29.13
CA LYS A 51 -13.42 -9.30 29.81
C LYS A 51 -11.93 -9.57 29.69
N ALA A 52 -11.43 -10.51 30.48
CA ALA A 52 -10.06 -10.99 30.37
C ALA A 52 -9.76 -11.51 28.95
N ALA A 53 -8.52 -11.30 28.51
CA ALA A 53 -8.08 -11.73 27.19
C ALA A 53 -8.16 -13.26 27.07
N GLN A 54 -8.75 -13.74 25.98
CA GLN A 54 -8.80 -15.13 25.61
C GLN A 54 -7.77 -15.44 24.54
N ARG A 55 -7.14 -16.59 24.64
CA ARG A 55 -6.19 -17.10 23.66
C ARG A 55 -6.84 -18.24 22.87
N LEU A 56 -6.96 -18.06 21.56
CA LEU A 56 -7.64 -18.98 20.66
C LEU A 56 -6.70 -19.35 19.51
N ARG A 57 -6.77 -20.59 19.06
CA ARG A 57 -6.12 -20.96 17.79
C ARG A 57 -6.87 -20.32 16.62
N PRO A 58 -6.22 -20.04 15.49
CA PRO A 58 -6.88 -19.42 14.33
C PRO A 58 -8.17 -20.13 13.91
N GLY A 59 -8.19 -21.49 13.91
CA GLY A 59 -9.37 -22.28 13.57
C GLY A 59 -10.49 -22.29 14.61
N GLU A 60 -10.25 -21.82 15.83
CA GLU A 60 -11.24 -21.80 16.94
C GLU A 60 -11.99 -20.45 16.98
N PHE A 61 -11.43 -19.38 16.39
CA PHE A 61 -11.98 -18.05 16.54
C PHE A 61 -13.30 -17.84 15.79
N VAL A 62 -13.39 -18.27 14.53
CA VAL A 62 -14.62 -18.11 13.74
C VAL A 62 -15.76 -18.95 14.33
N PRO A 63 -15.57 -20.24 14.68
CA PRO A 63 -16.60 -21.03 15.39
C PRO A 63 -17.05 -20.42 16.72
N TRP A 64 -16.13 -19.80 17.46
CA TRP A 64 -16.50 -19.09 18.69
C TRP A 64 -17.40 -17.88 18.41
N VAL A 65 -17.11 -17.11 17.35
CA VAL A 65 -17.96 -15.98 16.92
C VAL A 65 -19.32 -16.48 16.43
N GLU A 66 -19.37 -17.56 15.67
CA GLU A 66 -20.62 -18.19 15.21
C GLU A 66 -21.50 -18.65 16.40
N ALA A 67 -20.90 -19.22 17.43
CA ALA A 67 -21.61 -19.60 18.64
C ALA A 67 -22.22 -18.39 19.39
N LEU A 68 -21.55 -17.23 19.36
CA LEU A 68 -22.10 -15.99 19.91
C LEU A 68 -23.26 -15.46 19.08
N LEU A 69 -23.13 -15.48 17.75
CA LEU A 69 -24.19 -15.09 16.82
C LEU A 69 -25.42 -16.02 16.96
N GLY A 70 -25.21 -17.31 17.07
CA GLY A 70 -26.28 -18.32 17.28
C GLY A 70 -27.07 -18.12 18.58
N ARG A 71 -26.50 -17.43 19.56
CA ARG A 71 -27.21 -17.02 20.80
C ARG A 71 -27.99 -15.71 20.64
N GLY A 72 -28.10 -15.18 19.44
CA GLY A 72 -28.81 -13.92 19.15
C GLY A 72 -28.02 -12.65 19.46
N HIS A 73 -26.71 -12.73 19.69
CA HIS A 73 -25.87 -11.55 19.92
C HIS A 73 -25.50 -10.85 18.59
N SER A 74 -25.34 -9.53 18.63
CA SER A 74 -24.70 -8.78 17.53
C SER A 74 -23.20 -8.72 17.79
N VAL A 75 -22.39 -9.31 16.91
CA VAL A 75 -20.94 -9.41 17.11
C VAL A 75 -20.18 -8.48 16.19
N HIS A 76 -19.33 -7.62 16.77
CA HIS A 76 -18.48 -6.67 16.10
C HIS A 76 -17.01 -6.99 16.41
N VAL A 77 -16.20 -7.19 15.38
CA VAL A 77 -14.78 -7.56 15.51
C VAL A 77 -13.91 -6.50 14.87
N VAL A 78 -12.85 -6.07 15.54
CA VAL A 78 -11.82 -5.18 14.99
C VAL A 78 -10.44 -5.82 15.11
N TYR A 79 -9.65 -5.74 14.03
CA TYR A 79 -8.24 -6.14 14.05
C TYR A 79 -7.38 -5.26 13.12
N GLU A 80 -6.07 -5.26 13.35
CA GLU A 80 -5.13 -4.54 12.50
C GLU A 80 -4.80 -5.33 11.23
N ALA A 81 -4.71 -4.62 10.09
CA ALA A 81 -4.24 -5.23 8.85
C ALA A 81 -2.81 -5.76 9.01
N CYS A 82 -2.63 -7.02 8.76
CA CYS A 82 -1.37 -7.74 8.95
C CYS A 82 -1.00 -8.58 7.71
N GLY A 83 0.10 -9.31 7.79
CA GLY A 83 0.61 -10.15 6.71
C GLY A 83 -0.25 -11.36 6.36
N PHE A 84 -1.29 -11.66 7.14
CA PHE A 84 -2.17 -12.82 6.93
C PHE A 84 -3.33 -12.56 5.95
N GLY A 85 -3.36 -11.40 5.30
CA GLY A 85 -4.39 -11.07 4.31
C GLY A 85 -5.76 -10.78 4.91
N PHE A 86 -6.81 -11.06 4.13
CA PHE A 86 -8.19 -10.70 4.48
C PHE A 86 -9.14 -11.90 4.56
N SER A 87 -8.62 -13.14 4.58
CA SER A 87 -9.46 -14.34 4.67
C SER A 87 -10.29 -14.35 5.95
N LEU A 88 -9.71 -13.96 7.08
CA LEU A 88 -10.43 -13.82 8.35
C LEU A 88 -11.60 -12.83 8.26
N TYR A 89 -11.38 -11.67 7.63
CA TYR A 89 -12.45 -10.70 7.40
C TYR A 89 -13.61 -11.33 6.63
N ARG A 90 -13.33 -12.06 5.54
CA ARG A 90 -14.34 -12.69 4.70
C ARG A 90 -15.11 -13.77 5.46
N GLN A 91 -14.39 -14.59 6.24
CA GLN A 91 -15.02 -15.62 7.08
C GLN A 91 -15.96 -15.01 8.11
N LEU A 92 -15.56 -13.94 8.77
CA LEU A 92 -16.39 -13.24 9.77
C LEU A 92 -17.64 -12.60 9.15
N ILE A 93 -17.49 -11.97 7.97
CA ILE A 93 -18.63 -11.41 7.25
C ILE A 93 -19.58 -12.52 6.78
N ALA A 94 -19.05 -13.61 6.25
CA ALA A 94 -19.86 -14.76 5.84
C ALA A 94 -20.61 -15.41 7.02
N ALA A 95 -20.03 -15.42 8.21
CA ALA A 95 -20.67 -15.86 9.45
C ALA A 95 -21.75 -14.88 9.96
N GLY A 96 -21.86 -13.68 9.41
CA GLY A 96 -22.83 -12.65 9.83
C GLY A 96 -22.31 -11.67 10.88
N ALA A 97 -21.01 -11.68 11.20
CA ALA A 97 -20.43 -10.70 12.11
C ALA A 97 -20.07 -9.39 11.38
N HIS A 98 -20.09 -8.28 12.10
CA HIS A 98 -19.53 -7.00 11.62
C HIS A 98 -18.02 -6.99 11.84
N CYS A 99 -17.24 -6.87 10.78
CA CYS A 99 -15.79 -6.90 10.87
C CYS A 99 -15.15 -5.59 10.39
N TYR A 100 -14.26 -5.03 11.20
CA TYR A 100 -13.56 -3.76 10.98
C TYR A 100 -12.06 -4.02 10.88
N VAL A 101 -11.46 -3.74 9.73
CA VAL A 101 -10.02 -3.86 9.55
C VAL A 101 -9.41 -2.45 9.57
N ILE A 102 -8.43 -2.23 10.42
CA ILE A 102 -7.80 -0.92 10.57
C ILE A 102 -6.35 -0.91 10.10
N ALA A 103 -5.87 0.28 9.73
CA ALA A 103 -4.46 0.46 9.42
C ALA A 103 -3.61 0.30 10.69
N PRO A 104 -2.46 -0.42 10.62
CA PRO A 104 -1.55 -0.52 11.75
C PRO A 104 -1.12 0.87 12.22
N ARG A 105 -1.31 1.15 13.49
CA ARG A 105 -0.84 2.38 14.16
C ARG A 105 0.03 1.99 15.33
N LYS A 106 0.94 2.87 15.72
CA LYS A 106 1.54 2.77 17.03
C LYS A 106 0.41 3.04 18.04
N LEU A 107 0.05 2.02 18.80
CA LEU A 107 -1.00 2.11 19.83
C LEU A 107 -0.50 2.83 21.10
N ASP A 108 0.81 2.98 21.23
CA ASP A 108 1.47 3.64 22.37
C ASP A 108 1.44 5.18 22.17
N GLU A 109 0.38 5.83 22.58
CA GLU A 109 0.34 7.29 22.72
C GLU A 109 0.81 7.76 24.11
N GLU A 110 0.93 6.86 25.08
CA GLU A 110 1.38 7.15 26.45
C GLU A 110 2.58 6.28 26.83
N GLY A 111 3.76 6.85 26.64
CA GLY A 111 5.07 6.48 27.16
C GLY A 111 5.32 5.08 27.73
N SER A 112 6.36 4.40 27.26
CA SER A 112 7.17 3.32 27.87
C SER A 112 6.48 2.13 28.58
N ARG A 113 5.22 1.80 28.30
CA ARG A 113 4.65 0.54 28.79
C ARG A 113 5.05 -0.61 27.88
N VAL A 114 5.42 -1.74 28.48
CA VAL A 114 5.75 -2.97 27.72
C VAL A 114 4.55 -3.37 26.86
N LYS A 115 4.77 -3.45 25.55
CA LYS A 115 3.79 -3.91 24.58
C LYS A 115 3.49 -5.40 24.82
N THR A 116 2.19 -5.76 24.93
CA THR A 116 1.75 -7.15 25.07
C THR A 116 0.45 -7.35 24.31
N ASP A 117 0.30 -8.53 23.69
CA ASP A 117 -0.86 -8.88 22.88
C ASP A 117 -2.23 -8.67 23.58
N PRO A 118 -2.38 -9.01 24.91
CA PRO A 118 -3.61 -8.71 25.63
C PRO A 118 -3.93 -7.21 25.74
N ARG A 119 -2.92 -6.36 25.88
CA ARG A 119 -3.11 -4.89 25.93
C ARG A 119 -3.52 -4.33 24.57
N ASP A 120 -2.90 -4.82 23.50
CA ASP A 120 -3.23 -4.41 22.15
C ASP A 120 -4.68 -4.80 21.81
N ALA A 121 -5.09 -6.04 22.13
CA ALA A 121 -6.47 -6.50 21.96
C ALA A 121 -7.47 -5.71 22.80
N THR A 122 -7.12 -5.37 24.06
CA THR A 122 -7.95 -4.52 24.94
C THR A 122 -8.11 -3.13 24.37
N THR A 123 -7.03 -2.51 23.90
CA THR A 123 -7.05 -1.18 23.28
C THR A 123 -7.90 -1.17 22.02
N LEU A 124 -7.80 -2.21 21.18
CA LEU A 124 -8.64 -2.37 19.99
C LEU A 124 -10.12 -2.48 20.36
N CYS A 125 -10.46 -3.29 21.37
CA CYS A 125 -11.83 -3.46 21.86
C CYS A 125 -12.44 -2.13 22.35
N GLN A 126 -11.70 -1.35 23.15
CA GLN A 126 -12.12 -0.05 23.66
C GLN A 126 -12.30 0.97 22.52
N ARG A 127 -11.40 1.00 21.54
CA ARG A 127 -11.51 1.87 20.37
C ARG A 127 -12.72 1.51 19.51
N LEU A 128 -13.01 0.21 19.34
CA LEU A 128 -14.23 -0.25 18.67
C LEU A 128 -15.47 0.20 19.42
N SER A 129 -15.47 0.11 20.76
CA SER A 129 -16.59 0.60 21.57
C SER A 129 -16.86 2.07 21.30
N ARG A 130 -15.85 2.94 21.43
CA ARG A 130 -15.99 4.37 21.16
C ARG A 130 -16.41 4.68 19.72
N TYR A 131 -15.93 3.89 18.76
CA TYR A 131 -16.32 4.02 17.36
C TYR A 131 -17.80 3.74 17.16
N LEU A 132 -18.33 2.66 17.72
CA LEU A 132 -19.73 2.27 17.64
C LEU A 132 -20.66 3.22 18.40
N GLU A 133 -20.14 3.96 19.36
CA GLU A 133 -20.82 5.03 20.09
C GLU A 133 -20.77 6.39 19.37
N GLY A 134 -20.27 6.43 18.12
CA GLY A 134 -20.31 7.61 17.24
C GLY A 134 -18.98 8.36 17.09
N ASN A 135 -17.91 7.99 17.81
CA ASN A 135 -16.59 8.59 17.60
C ASN A 135 -15.87 7.96 16.40
N THR A 136 -16.24 8.34 15.19
CA THR A 136 -15.71 7.80 13.93
C THR A 136 -14.20 8.02 13.74
N ARG A 137 -13.54 8.86 14.55
CA ARG A 137 -12.09 9.11 14.48
C ARG A 137 -11.25 8.04 15.19
N GLU A 138 -11.86 7.22 16.02
CA GLU A 138 -11.18 6.16 16.77
C GLU A 138 -10.58 5.09 15.87
N LEU A 139 -11.28 4.70 14.81
CA LEU A 139 -10.81 3.67 13.89
C LEU A 139 -10.39 4.28 12.55
N ALA A 140 -9.15 3.98 12.14
CA ALA A 140 -8.68 4.27 10.79
C ALA A 140 -9.00 3.08 9.88
N LEU A 141 -10.27 2.93 9.52
CA LEU A 141 -10.73 1.84 8.67
C LEU A 141 -9.99 1.80 7.35
N ILE A 142 -9.61 0.61 6.92
CA ILE A 142 -9.12 0.36 5.57
C ILE A 142 -10.22 -0.27 4.72
N ARG A 143 -10.21 0.05 3.43
CA ARG A 143 -11.04 -0.68 2.47
C ARG A 143 -10.42 -2.06 2.23
N VAL A 144 -11.16 -3.11 2.57
CA VAL A 144 -10.79 -4.47 2.19
C VAL A 144 -11.05 -4.66 0.69
N PRO A 145 -10.06 -5.11 -0.09
CA PRO A 145 -10.25 -5.37 -1.51
C PRO A 145 -11.10 -6.63 -1.73
N SER A 146 -11.77 -6.72 -2.89
CA SER A 146 -12.37 -7.99 -3.32
C SER A 146 -11.27 -9.03 -3.59
N GLU A 147 -11.66 -10.31 -3.74
CA GLU A 147 -10.69 -11.38 -4.05
C GLU A 147 -10.02 -11.17 -5.38
N GLU A 148 -10.77 -10.74 -6.40
CA GLU A 148 -10.24 -10.42 -7.74
C GLU A 148 -9.26 -9.26 -7.69
N GLN A 149 -9.57 -8.22 -6.90
CA GLN A 149 -8.67 -7.08 -6.70
C GLN A 149 -7.40 -7.50 -5.95
N GLU A 150 -7.51 -8.44 -5.03
CA GLU A 150 -6.37 -8.98 -4.28
C GLU A 150 -5.47 -9.83 -5.20
N GLN A 151 -6.06 -10.70 -6.00
CA GLN A 151 -5.36 -11.50 -7.03
C GLN A 151 -4.67 -10.61 -8.05
N ALA A 152 -5.37 -9.61 -8.59
CA ALA A 152 -4.81 -8.65 -9.54
C ALA A 152 -3.60 -7.90 -8.95
N ARG A 153 -3.68 -7.47 -7.68
CA ARG A 153 -2.53 -6.87 -6.98
C ARG A 153 -1.38 -7.84 -6.78
N HIS A 154 -1.69 -9.11 -6.50
CA HIS A 154 -0.66 -10.12 -6.27
C HIS A 154 0.27 -10.25 -7.48
N MET A 155 -0.26 -10.31 -8.69
CA MET A 155 0.53 -10.40 -9.93
C MET A 155 1.54 -9.23 -10.07
N SER A 156 1.09 -7.99 -9.88
CA SER A 156 1.97 -6.83 -9.96
C SER A 156 3.03 -6.81 -8.86
N ARG A 157 2.70 -7.31 -7.67
CA ARG A 157 3.62 -7.45 -6.53
C ARG A 157 4.62 -8.57 -6.74
N GLN A 158 4.21 -9.70 -7.29
CA GLN A 158 5.08 -10.81 -7.66
C GLN A 158 6.14 -10.34 -8.67
N ARG A 159 5.72 -9.63 -9.73
CA ARG A 159 6.68 -9.03 -10.66
C ARG A 159 7.69 -8.13 -9.95
N GLY A 160 7.23 -7.29 -9.04
CA GLY A 160 8.11 -6.42 -8.24
C GLY A 160 9.11 -7.20 -7.37
N GLN A 161 8.70 -8.32 -6.78
CA GLN A 161 9.57 -9.21 -6.01
C GLN A 161 10.63 -9.86 -6.90
N LEU A 162 10.26 -10.37 -8.08
CA LEU A 162 11.21 -10.95 -9.03
C LEU A 162 12.24 -9.92 -9.50
N VAL A 163 11.82 -8.68 -9.78
CA VAL A 163 12.76 -7.58 -10.10
C VAL A 163 13.74 -7.34 -8.96
N HIS A 164 13.25 -7.32 -7.71
CA HIS A 164 14.11 -7.13 -6.54
C HIS A 164 15.12 -8.28 -6.36
N HIS A 165 14.70 -9.54 -6.53
CA HIS A 165 15.59 -10.70 -6.46
C HIS A 165 16.65 -10.65 -7.55
N ARG A 166 16.25 -10.34 -8.79
CA ARG A 166 17.21 -10.16 -9.89
C ARG A 166 18.25 -9.07 -9.58
N GLN A 167 17.79 -7.89 -9.11
CA GLN A 167 18.69 -6.79 -8.75
C GLN A 167 19.67 -7.18 -7.63
N LYS A 168 19.21 -7.95 -6.64
CA LYS A 168 20.03 -8.42 -5.53
C LYS A 168 21.12 -9.37 -6.01
N LEU A 169 20.78 -10.36 -6.84
CA LEU A 169 21.76 -11.29 -7.42
C LEU A 169 22.74 -10.58 -8.37
N GLU A 170 22.23 -9.65 -9.20
CA GLU A 170 23.06 -8.84 -10.08
C GLU A 170 24.09 -8.02 -9.29
N ALA A 171 23.66 -7.40 -8.19
CA ALA A 171 24.53 -6.63 -7.31
C ALA A 171 25.59 -7.49 -6.63
N GLN A 172 25.29 -8.73 -6.24
CA GLN A 172 26.27 -9.67 -5.68
C GLN A 172 27.37 -9.98 -6.68
N GLY A 173 27.03 -10.29 -7.94
CA GLY A 173 28.02 -10.53 -8.98
C GLY A 173 28.87 -9.30 -9.28
N ARG A 174 28.26 -8.09 -9.31
CA ARG A 174 29.01 -6.84 -9.46
C ARG A 174 29.95 -6.57 -8.29
N SER A 175 29.53 -6.86 -7.06
CA SER A 175 30.39 -6.72 -5.87
C SER A 175 31.62 -7.63 -5.96
N LEU A 176 31.46 -8.89 -6.41
CA LEU A 176 32.58 -9.81 -6.62
C LEU A 176 33.57 -9.23 -7.63
N LEU A 177 33.13 -8.72 -8.76
CA LEU A 177 33.98 -8.09 -9.77
C LEU A 177 34.75 -6.87 -9.23
N ILE A 178 34.02 -5.96 -8.52
CA ILE A 178 34.61 -4.75 -7.94
C ILE A 178 35.68 -5.09 -6.89
N ASN A 179 35.43 -6.07 -6.04
CA ASN A 179 36.38 -6.50 -4.99
C ASN A 179 37.70 -7.00 -5.55
N HIS A 180 37.73 -7.42 -6.82
CA HIS A 180 38.94 -7.90 -7.52
C HIS A 180 39.40 -6.92 -8.60
N ALA A 181 38.99 -5.65 -8.51
CA ALA A 181 39.37 -4.57 -9.46
C ALA A 181 39.08 -4.92 -10.93
N LEU A 182 38.05 -5.71 -11.19
CA LEU A 182 37.61 -6.11 -12.53
C LEU A 182 36.48 -5.21 -13.03
N PRO A 183 36.30 -5.08 -14.37
CA PRO A 183 35.17 -4.37 -14.94
C PRO A 183 33.86 -4.96 -14.45
N ALA A 184 32.98 -4.12 -13.86
CA ALA A 184 31.71 -4.53 -13.25
C ALA A 184 30.50 -3.88 -13.95
N PRO A 185 30.22 -4.21 -15.22
CA PRO A 185 29.14 -3.59 -15.98
C PRO A 185 27.77 -3.92 -15.37
N ALA A 186 26.81 -3.00 -15.55
CA ALA A 186 25.41 -3.34 -15.32
C ALA A 186 25.00 -4.49 -16.25
N HIS A 187 24.11 -5.35 -15.76
CA HIS A 187 23.62 -6.50 -16.53
C HIS A 187 24.74 -7.42 -17.06
N TRP A 188 25.80 -7.62 -16.26
CA TRP A 188 26.95 -8.47 -16.57
C TRP A 188 26.56 -9.89 -17.05
N TRP A 189 25.39 -10.37 -16.64
CA TRP A 189 24.84 -11.71 -16.90
C TRP A 189 24.16 -11.86 -18.28
N LYS A 190 23.83 -10.74 -18.96
CA LYS A 190 23.26 -10.77 -20.33
C LYS A 190 24.29 -11.26 -21.34
N GLU A 191 23.83 -12.01 -22.35
CA GLU A 191 24.68 -12.68 -23.34
C GLU A 191 25.79 -11.80 -23.88
N GLN A 192 25.44 -10.67 -24.49
CA GLN A 192 26.42 -9.76 -25.09
C GLN A 192 27.45 -9.22 -24.12
N THR A 193 27.03 -8.95 -22.86
CA THR A 193 27.93 -8.44 -21.82
C THR A 193 28.80 -9.57 -21.26
N TRP A 194 28.21 -10.75 -21.08
CA TRP A 194 28.87 -11.93 -20.58
C TRP A 194 29.99 -12.39 -21.49
N THR A 195 29.75 -12.51 -22.81
CA THR A 195 30.76 -12.91 -23.80
C THR A 195 31.97 -11.99 -23.78
N ARG A 196 31.75 -10.67 -23.71
CA ARG A 196 32.86 -9.69 -23.62
C ARG A 196 33.60 -9.76 -22.30
N LEU A 197 32.86 -9.89 -21.20
CA LEU A 197 33.44 -9.93 -19.85
C LEU A 197 34.24 -11.20 -19.61
N GLY A 198 33.74 -12.36 -20.05
CA GLY A 198 34.33 -13.67 -19.81
C GLY A 198 35.70 -13.86 -20.38
N GLN A 199 36.09 -13.10 -21.43
CA GLN A 199 37.43 -13.15 -22.04
C GLN A 199 38.51 -12.60 -21.10
N HIS A 200 38.14 -11.82 -20.08
CA HIS A 200 39.09 -11.11 -19.20
C HIS A 200 38.97 -11.53 -17.74
N LEU A 201 38.13 -12.52 -17.44
CA LEU A 201 37.93 -12.97 -16.06
C LEU A 201 38.83 -14.12 -15.68
N PRO A 202 39.38 -14.15 -14.46
CA PRO A 202 40.00 -15.33 -13.88
C PRO A 202 39.01 -16.51 -13.84
N ALA A 203 39.49 -17.72 -14.11
CA ALA A 203 38.64 -18.91 -14.22
C ALA A 203 37.72 -19.13 -12.99
N TRP A 204 38.24 -18.93 -11.78
CA TRP A 204 37.44 -19.11 -10.57
C TRP A 204 36.30 -18.09 -10.42
N ILE A 205 36.48 -16.82 -10.85
CA ILE A 205 35.44 -15.80 -10.86
C ILE A 205 34.38 -16.17 -11.90
N THR A 206 34.82 -16.58 -13.09
CA THR A 206 33.94 -17.07 -14.15
C THR A 206 33.05 -18.19 -13.63
N THR A 207 33.61 -19.20 -12.96
CA THR A 207 32.85 -20.30 -12.36
C THR A 207 31.82 -19.81 -11.35
N ARG A 208 32.18 -18.87 -10.47
CA ARG A 208 31.23 -18.31 -9.48
C ARG A 208 30.08 -17.53 -10.12
N LEU A 209 30.37 -16.71 -11.12
CA LEU A 209 29.35 -15.94 -11.83
C LEU A 209 28.45 -16.84 -12.71
N GLN A 210 29.02 -17.89 -13.32
CA GLN A 210 28.29 -18.89 -14.10
C GLN A 210 27.23 -19.61 -13.25
N THR A 211 27.48 -19.84 -11.97
CA THR A 211 26.53 -20.46 -11.05
C THR A 211 25.27 -19.57 -10.85
N ALA A 212 25.43 -18.24 -10.80
CA ALA A 212 24.33 -17.30 -10.60
C ALA A 212 23.60 -16.90 -11.90
N ARG A 213 24.28 -17.01 -13.04
CA ARG A 213 23.77 -16.53 -14.35
C ARG A 213 22.47 -17.19 -14.79
N PRO A 214 22.26 -18.53 -14.72
CA PRO A 214 21.01 -19.18 -15.11
C PRO A 214 19.81 -18.66 -14.30
N ALA A 215 19.99 -18.44 -12.99
CA ALA A 215 18.94 -17.86 -12.13
C ALA A 215 18.56 -16.45 -12.58
N LEU A 216 19.55 -15.61 -12.94
CA LEU A 216 19.29 -14.25 -13.46
C LEU A 216 18.54 -14.25 -14.79
N LEU A 217 18.89 -15.18 -15.70
CA LEU A 217 18.20 -15.35 -16.97
C LEU A 217 16.75 -15.82 -16.78
N SER A 218 16.53 -16.80 -15.92
CA SER A 218 15.20 -17.30 -15.57
C SER A 218 14.34 -16.21 -14.93
N LEU A 219 14.86 -15.46 -13.96
CA LEU A 219 14.15 -14.32 -13.36
C LEU A 219 13.78 -13.28 -14.41
N GLN A 220 14.68 -12.97 -15.35
CA GLN A 220 14.37 -12.01 -16.42
C GLN A 220 13.24 -12.50 -17.33
N GLN A 221 13.24 -13.78 -17.69
CA GLN A 221 12.19 -14.38 -18.49
C GLN A 221 10.82 -14.28 -17.80
N GLN A 222 10.75 -14.64 -16.51
CA GLN A 222 9.54 -14.54 -15.71
C GLN A 222 9.06 -13.08 -15.58
N ILE A 223 9.98 -12.13 -15.37
CA ILE A 223 9.67 -10.68 -15.30
C ILE A 223 9.09 -10.21 -16.63
N ASN A 224 9.63 -10.65 -17.77
CA ASN A 224 9.14 -10.28 -19.09
C ASN A 224 7.73 -10.84 -19.33
N ALA A 225 7.49 -12.12 -19.02
CA ALA A 225 6.18 -12.76 -19.15
C ALA A 225 5.11 -12.02 -18.34
N LEU A 226 5.38 -11.78 -17.03
CA LEU A 226 4.46 -11.02 -16.17
C LEU A 226 4.29 -9.56 -16.62
N THR A 227 5.32 -8.95 -17.22
CA THR A 227 5.21 -7.58 -17.75
C THR A 227 4.25 -7.55 -18.93
N SER A 228 4.39 -8.48 -19.88
CA SER A 228 3.50 -8.57 -21.05
C SER A 228 2.05 -8.82 -20.63
N GLU A 229 1.82 -9.72 -19.70
CA GLU A 229 0.49 -10.03 -19.16
C GLU A 229 -0.14 -8.80 -18.46
N LEU A 230 0.63 -8.08 -17.65
CA LEU A 230 0.19 -6.86 -16.99
C LEU A 230 -0.15 -5.76 -18.00
N GLU A 231 0.71 -5.54 -19.00
CA GLU A 231 0.53 -4.49 -20.00
C GLU A 231 -0.63 -4.78 -20.96
N ALA A 232 -1.00 -6.05 -21.17
CA ALA A 232 -2.18 -6.44 -21.92
C ALA A 232 -3.50 -5.96 -21.28
N SER A 233 -3.51 -5.77 -19.94
CA SER A 233 -4.67 -5.24 -19.20
C SER A 233 -4.70 -3.71 -19.09
N ALA A 234 -3.74 -3.02 -19.71
CA ALA A 234 -3.67 -1.56 -19.64
C ALA A 234 -4.70 -0.89 -20.56
N PRO A 235 -5.22 0.29 -20.21
CA PRO A 235 -6.01 1.11 -21.09
C PRO A 235 -5.24 1.40 -22.39
N SER A 236 -5.97 1.46 -23.52
CA SER A 236 -5.40 1.80 -24.83
C SER A 236 -4.92 3.26 -24.89
N ILE A 237 -5.61 4.15 -24.19
CA ILE A 237 -5.33 5.59 -24.17
C ILE A 237 -4.78 5.98 -22.82
N LEU A 238 -3.57 6.53 -22.80
CA LEU A 238 -2.87 6.98 -21.60
C LEU A 238 -2.15 8.30 -21.85
N PRO A 239 -2.07 9.19 -20.84
CA PRO A 239 -1.24 10.39 -20.95
C PRO A 239 0.22 10.03 -21.26
N ARG A 240 0.87 10.73 -22.19
CA ARG A 240 2.29 10.50 -22.51
C ARG A 240 3.13 10.53 -21.25
N GLY A 241 4.07 9.59 -21.12
CA GLY A 241 4.86 9.43 -19.88
C GLY A 241 4.22 8.54 -18.81
N VAL A 242 2.91 8.30 -18.84
CA VAL A 242 2.27 7.24 -18.06
C VAL A 242 2.35 5.96 -18.86
N GLY A 243 3.33 5.11 -18.58
CA GLY A 243 3.47 3.83 -19.28
C GLY A 243 2.40 2.82 -18.87
N LYS A 244 2.09 1.87 -19.76
CA LYS A 244 1.09 0.79 -19.53
C LYS A 244 1.28 0.11 -18.19
N LEU A 245 2.49 -0.40 -17.91
CA LEU A 245 2.79 -1.05 -16.64
C LEU A 245 2.54 -0.15 -15.43
N THR A 246 2.94 1.13 -15.50
CA THR A 246 2.74 2.09 -14.39
C THR A 246 1.24 2.32 -14.15
N SER A 247 0.45 2.49 -15.21
CA SER A 247 -1.00 2.64 -15.14
C SER A 247 -1.64 1.43 -14.44
N VAL A 248 -1.29 0.22 -14.87
CA VAL A 248 -1.81 -1.02 -14.30
C VAL A 248 -1.44 -1.15 -12.82
N VAL A 249 -0.19 -0.88 -12.45
CA VAL A 249 0.26 -0.92 -11.04
C VAL A 249 -0.53 0.08 -10.19
N LEU A 250 -0.71 1.31 -10.67
CA LEU A 250 -1.49 2.33 -9.95
C LEU A 250 -2.94 1.90 -9.77
N THR A 251 -3.59 1.43 -10.82
CA THR A 251 -4.99 0.98 -10.78
C THR A 251 -5.16 -0.19 -9.82
N ARG A 252 -4.29 -1.20 -9.89
CA ARG A 252 -4.37 -2.39 -9.03
C ARG A 252 -4.06 -2.09 -7.56
N GLU A 253 -3.13 -1.19 -7.25
CA GLU A 253 -2.82 -0.81 -5.87
C GLU A 253 -3.85 0.15 -5.27
N ILE A 254 -4.48 0.99 -6.08
CA ILE A 254 -5.55 1.91 -5.65
C ILE A 254 -6.89 1.18 -5.57
N CYS A 255 -7.15 0.23 -6.44
CA CYS A 255 -8.37 -0.56 -6.64
C CYS A 255 -9.56 0.27 -7.12
N ASP A 256 -9.86 1.35 -6.42
CA ASP A 256 -10.99 2.23 -6.69
C ASP A 256 -10.58 3.69 -6.43
N TRP A 257 -10.65 4.51 -7.46
CA TRP A 257 -10.32 5.92 -7.39
C TRP A 257 -11.43 6.75 -6.74
N HIS A 258 -12.68 6.30 -6.82
CA HIS A 258 -13.84 7.00 -6.24
C HIS A 258 -13.86 6.97 -4.71
N ARG A 259 -13.15 6.03 -4.09
CA ARG A 259 -13.04 5.96 -2.62
C ARG A 259 -12.36 7.19 -1.97
N PHE A 260 -11.73 8.04 -2.76
CA PHE A 260 -11.10 9.26 -2.24
C PHE A 260 -12.01 10.47 -2.47
N ASN A 261 -12.55 11.02 -1.42
CA ASN A 261 -13.50 12.11 -1.51
C ASN A 261 -12.86 13.46 -1.84
N ASN A 262 -11.56 13.61 -1.59
CA ASN A 262 -10.86 14.86 -1.83
C ASN A 262 -9.37 14.65 -2.11
N ARG A 263 -8.74 15.73 -2.63
CA ARG A 263 -7.32 15.75 -2.96
C ARG A 263 -6.38 15.44 -1.78
N ARG A 264 -6.81 15.70 -0.54
CA ARG A 264 -6.00 15.42 0.65
C ARG A 264 -5.94 13.91 0.91
N ALA A 265 -7.03 13.22 0.75
CA ALA A 265 -7.13 11.77 0.94
C ALA A 265 -6.21 11.01 -0.02
N ILE A 266 -6.27 11.28 -1.35
CA ILE A 266 -5.37 10.64 -2.32
C ILE A 266 -3.91 11.03 -2.07
N SER A 267 -3.61 12.29 -1.76
CA SER A 267 -2.24 12.72 -1.46
C SER A 267 -1.68 12.02 -0.22
N SER A 268 -2.49 11.86 0.82
CA SER A 268 -2.11 11.13 2.05
C SER A 268 -1.86 9.65 1.74
N TYR A 269 -2.71 9.02 0.94
CA TYR A 269 -2.57 7.62 0.54
C TYR A 269 -1.24 7.31 -0.17
N THR A 270 -0.69 8.27 -0.91
CA THR A 270 0.63 8.11 -1.54
C THR A 270 1.80 8.21 -0.55
N GLY A 271 1.61 8.85 0.60
CA GLY A 271 2.67 9.18 1.55
C GLY A 271 3.68 10.20 1.02
N LEU A 272 3.31 10.97 -0.04
CA LEU A 272 4.14 12.04 -0.62
C LEU A 272 3.87 13.41 0.02
N CYS A 273 2.96 13.48 1.00
CA CYS A 273 2.73 14.71 1.75
C CYS A 273 3.93 15.04 2.64
N PRO A 274 4.35 16.30 2.71
CA PRO A 274 5.34 16.73 3.69
C PRO A 274 4.79 16.54 5.10
N GLY A 275 5.64 16.13 6.02
CA GLY A 275 5.39 16.24 7.44
C GLY A 275 5.43 17.71 7.84
N GLU A 276 4.80 18.02 8.96
CA GLU A 276 4.78 19.37 9.51
C GLU A 276 5.02 19.30 11.02
N ARG A 277 5.84 20.20 11.50
CA ARG A 277 5.99 20.46 12.93
C ARG A 277 5.58 21.89 13.16
N THR A 278 4.51 22.09 13.93
CA THR A 278 4.00 23.41 14.28
C THR A 278 4.12 23.56 15.80
N SER A 279 4.78 24.62 16.24
CA SER A 279 4.86 25.01 17.64
C SER A 279 4.54 26.50 17.71
N GLY A 280 3.42 26.85 18.33
CA GLY A 280 2.92 28.21 18.37
C GLY A 280 2.72 28.79 16.97
N SER A 281 3.33 29.94 16.69
CA SER A 281 3.25 30.62 15.39
C SER A 281 4.21 30.08 14.33
N LYS A 282 5.17 29.22 14.72
CA LYS A 282 6.22 28.75 13.80
C LYS A 282 5.83 27.41 13.15
N ARG A 283 5.69 27.47 11.83
CA ARG A 283 5.45 26.28 10.99
C ARG A 283 6.73 25.81 10.32
N VAL A 284 7.19 24.60 10.62
CA VAL A 284 8.39 24.00 10.02
C VAL A 284 7.99 22.83 9.13
N PRO A 285 8.13 22.94 7.80
CA PRO A 285 7.91 21.84 6.88
C PRO A 285 8.95 20.74 7.09
N GLY A 286 8.49 19.51 7.29
CA GLY A 286 9.33 18.32 7.43
C GLY A 286 9.55 17.58 6.10
N SER A 287 10.26 16.45 6.16
CA SER A 287 10.39 15.52 5.06
C SER A 287 9.03 14.88 4.73
N VAL A 288 8.92 14.19 3.57
CA VAL A 288 7.71 13.43 3.23
C VAL A 288 7.43 12.37 4.27
N THR A 289 6.15 12.21 4.62
CA THR A 289 5.73 11.33 5.71
C THR A 289 6.03 9.85 5.46
N LYS A 290 6.07 9.45 4.18
CA LYS A 290 6.16 8.05 3.73
C LYS A 290 5.05 7.13 4.30
N ARG A 291 4.10 7.68 5.04
CA ARG A 291 2.92 6.98 5.55
C ARG A 291 1.91 6.85 4.42
N GLY A 292 1.73 5.65 3.88
CA GLY A 292 0.89 5.39 2.72
C GLY A 292 1.43 4.25 1.87
N ASN A 293 0.83 3.99 0.71
CA ASN A 293 1.20 2.87 -0.15
C ASN A 293 2.59 3.10 -0.81
N PRO A 294 3.62 2.31 -0.46
CA PRO A 294 4.97 2.51 -0.99
C PRO A 294 5.08 2.20 -2.50
N ARG A 295 4.25 1.30 -3.03
CA ARG A 295 4.25 0.92 -4.45
C ARG A 295 3.66 2.02 -5.31
N VAL A 296 2.52 2.59 -4.88
CA VAL A 296 1.92 3.77 -5.53
C VAL A 296 2.89 4.95 -5.50
N ARG A 297 3.56 5.18 -4.38
CA ARG A 297 4.56 6.24 -4.26
C ARG A 297 5.73 6.04 -5.22
N ALA A 298 6.29 4.84 -5.32
CA ALA A 298 7.40 4.53 -6.23
C ALA A 298 6.98 4.72 -7.69
N ALA A 299 5.82 4.17 -8.08
CA ALA A 299 5.27 4.30 -9.44
C ALA A 299 5.03 5.77 -9.83
N LEU A 300 4.49 6.57 -8.92
CA LEU A 300 4.26 8.00 -9.17
C LEU A 300 5.56 8.80 -9.29
N VAL A 301 6.58 8.50 -8.50
CA VAL A 301 7.89 9.18 -8.60
C VAL A 301 8.59 8.82 -9.91
N GLU A 302 8.56 7.56 -10.31
CA GLU A 302 9.08 7.12 -11.61
C GLU A 302 8.32 7.79 -12.77
N CYS A 303 6.98 7.78 -12.69
CA CYS A 303 6.15 8.46 -13.67
C CYS A 303 6.45 9.96 -13.74
N ALA A 304 6.64 10.63 -12.61
CA ALA A 304 6.98 12.05 -12.60
C ALA A 304 8.29 12.37 -13.34
N TRP A 305 9.32 11.52 -13.25
CA TRP A 305 10.53 11.65 -14.06
C TRP A 305 10.27 11.51 -15.56
N ARG A 306 9.38 10.57 -15.93
CA ARG A 306 8.96 10.41 -17.32
C ARG A 306 8.16 11.62 -17.82
N MET A 307 7.32 12.23 -16.97
CA MET A 307 6.60 13.47 -17.30
C MET A 307 7.56 14.61 -17.60
N VAL A 308 8.66 14.75 -16.86
CA VAL A 308 9.70 15.76 -17.17
C VAL A 308 10.26 15.59 -18.58
N ARG A 309 10.41 14.35 -19.04
CA ARG A 309 10.95 14.04 -20.38
C ARG A 309 9.90 14.18 -21.50
N PHE A 310 8.70 13.67 -21.27
CA PHE A 310 7.70 13.48 -22.31
C PHE A 310 6.60 14.54 -22.32
N GLN A 311 6.42 15.25 -21.21
CA GLN A 311 5.43 16.33 -21.07
C GLN A 311 6.02 17.52 -20.30
N PRO A 312 7.03 18.20 -20.86
CA PRO A 312 7.64 19.36 -20.18
C PRO A 312 6.66 20.53 -20.00
N GLN A 313 5.60 20.60 -20.82
CA GLN A 313 4.52 21.57 -20.74
C GLN A 313 3.50 21.29 -19.62
N TYR A 314 3.49 20.08 -19.03
CA TYR A 314 2.60 19.78 -17.92
C TYR A 314 2.81 20.78 -16.76
N PRO A 315 1.77 21.51 -16.30
CA PRO A 315 1.94 22.65 -15.41
C PRO A 315 2.77 22.38 -14.14
N PRO A 316 2.65 21.23 -13.45
CA PRO A 316 3.50 20.89 -12.31
C PRO A 316 4.98 20.72 -12.66
N VAL A 317 5.29 20.28 -13.90
CA VAL A 317 6.66 20.16 -14.43
C VAL A 317 7.18 21.54 -14.78
N GLN A 318 6.42 22.31 -15.53
CA GLN A 318 6.78 23.68 -15.95
C GLN A 318 7.23 24.55 -14.78
N LYS A 319 6.45 24.54 -13.69
CA LYS A 319 6.78 25.30 -12.46
C LYS A 319 8.12 24.90 -11.84
N ARG A 320 8.75 23.82 -12.26
CA ARG A 320 10.00 23.27 -11.70
C ARG A 320 11.04 22.95 -12.77
N LEU A 321 10.80 23.39 -13.99
CA LEU A 321 11.63 23.03 -15.14
C LEU A 321 13.08 23.48 -14.95
N ALA A 322 13.30 24.68 -14.40
CA ALA A 322 14.64 25.20 -14.08
C ALA A 322 15.46 24.26 -13.18
N VAL A 323 14.79 23.51 -12.28
CA VAL A 323 15.44 22.56 -11.38
C VAL A 323 15.54 21.15 -11.98
N LEU A 324 14.55 20.75 -12.79
CA LEU A 324 14.40 19.37 -13.29
C LEU A 324 15.01 19.15 -14.67
N SER A 325 15.26 20.20 -15.46
CA SER A 325 15.81 20.09 -16.81
C SER A 325 17.19 19.41 -16.84
N LYS A 326 17.51 18.82 -17.99
CA LYS A 326 18.84 18.28 -18.28
C LYS A 326 19.82 19.44 -18.34
N GLY A 327 20.89 19.38 -17.55
CA GLY A 327 21.86 20.48 -17.45
C GLY A 327 21.61 21.46 -16.28
N SER A 328 20.53 21.31 -15.53
CA SER A 328 20.33 22.06 -14.28
C SER A 328 21.49 21.82 -13.29
N ARG A 329 22.05 22.92 -12.76
CA ARG A 329 23.08 22.88 -11.71
C ARG A 329 22.50 22.67 -10.30
N ALA A 330 21.20 22.42 -10.18
CA ALA A 330 20.54 22.21 -8.90
C ALA A 330 21.07 20.95 -8.19
N LEU A 331 21.29 21.08 -6.89
CA LEU A 331 21.74 19.98 -6.03
C LEU A 331 20.74 18.80 -6.10
N GLY A 332 21.25 17.58 -6.01
CA GLY A 332 20.43 16.36 -6.07
C GLY A 332 19.28 16.35 -5.06
N ALA A 333 19.48 16.92 -3.87
CA ALA A 333 18.43 17.04 -2.86
C ALA A 333 17.29 17.99 -3.31
N VAL A 334 17.60 19.09 -3.98
CA VAL A 334 16.62 20.05 -4.53
C VAL A 334 15.83 19.39 -5.66
N ARG A 335 16.50 18.67 -6.57
CA ARG A 335 15.87 17.91 -7.65
C ARG A 335 14.93 16.83 -7.09
N LYS A 336 15.33 16.10 -6.05
CA LYS A 336 14.47 15.09 -5.37
C LYS A 336 13.23 15.74 -4.76
N LYS A 337 13.35 16.90 -4.12
CA LYS A 337 12.19 17.65 -3.59
C LYS A 337 11.24 18.08 -4.70
N ALA A 338 11.78 18.60 -5.79
CA ALA A 338 11.00 19.05 -6.94
C ALA A 338 10.22 17.91 -7.59
N ILE A 339 10.85 16.75 -7.84
CA ILE A 339 10.19 15.61 -8.45
C ILE A 339 9.10 15.00 -7.55
N VAL A 340 9.32 14.96 -6.24
CA VAL A 340 8.31 14.50 -5.28
C VAL A 340 7.07 15.41 -5.28
N ALA A 341 7.28 16.73 -5.44
CA ALA A 341 6.17 17.67 -5.56
C ALA A 341 5.38 17.48 -6.88
N VAL A 342 6.06 17.15 -7.99
CA VAL A 342 5.41 16.76 -9.25
C VAL A 342 4.62 15.47 -9.05
N ALA A 343 5.23 14.42 -8.47
CA ALA A 343 4.59 13.13 -8.23
C ALA A 343 3.32 13.24 -7.37
N ARG A 344 3.37 14.08 -6.32
CA ARG A 344 2.19 14.35 -5.49
C ARG A 344 1.07 15.02 -6.27
N ARG A 345 1.40 15.99 -7.11
CA ARG A 345 0.41 16.68 -7.94
C ARG A 345 -0.16 15.72 -8.99
N LEU A 346 0.71 14.93 -9.63
CA LEU A 346 0.31 13.90 -10.59
C LEU A 346 -0.71 12.92 -9.98
N ALA A 347 -0.51 12.49 -8.73
CA ALA A 347 -1.50 11.64 -8.06
C ALA A 347 -2.89 12.27 -7.97
N VAL A 348 -2.95 13.58 -7.67
CA VAL A 348 -4.21 14.33 -7.62
C VAL A 348 -4.83 14.48 -9.00
N ASP A 349 -4.03 14.74 -10.02
CA ASP A 349 -4.53 14.96 -11.38
C ASP A 349 -4.97 13.64 -12.02
N LEU A 350 -4.27 12.54 -11.80
CA LEU A 350 -4.74 11.20 -12.19
C LEU A 350 -6.04 10.82 -11.46
N TRP A 351 -6.17 11.13 -10.18
CA TRP A 351 -7.43 10.93 -9.46
C TRP A 351 -8.58 11.74 -10.06
N ARG A 352 -8.35 12.99 -10.42
CA ARG A 352 -9.37 13.82 -11.08
C ARG A 352 -9.77 13.25 -12.45
N LEU A 353 -8.80 12.80 -13.21
CA LEU A 353 -9.02 12.16 -14.50
C LEU A 353 -9.85 10.88 -14.37
N HIS A 354 -9.43 9.98 -13.49
CA HIS A 354 -10.12 8.69 -13.28
C HIS A 354 -11.50 8.80 -12.64
N THR A 355 -11.79 9.91 -11.98
CA THR A 355 -13.12 10.17 -11.39
C THR A 355 -14.00 11.07 -12.25
N GLY A 356 -13.58 11.40 -13.48
CA GLY A 356 -14.34 12.22 -14.43
C GLY A 356 -14.51 13.69 -14.00
N ARG A 357 -13.68 14.17 -13.05
CA ARG A 357 -13.76 15.55 -12.54
C ARG A 357 -13.06 16.57 -13.42
N CYS A 358 -12.18 16.13 -14.30
CA CYS A 358 -11.46 16.95 -15.26
C CYS A 358 -11.08 16.07 -16.45
N THR A 359 -10.99 16.69 -17.62
CA THR A 359 -10.45 16.06 -18.82
C THR A 359 -8.92 16.05 -18.79
N ALA A 360 -8.31 15.28 -19.68
CA ALA A 360 -6.84 15.26 -19.83
C ALA A 360 -6.31 16.65 -20.27
N GLU A 361 -7.04 17.32 -21.16
CA GLU A 361 -6.69 18.65 -21.69
C GLU A 361 -6.71 19.71 -20.59
N GLU A 362 -7.77 19.77 -19.77
CA GLU A 362 -7.87 20.70 -18.63
C GLU A 362 -6.75 20.51 -17.61
N LEU A 363 -6.22 19.30 -17.49
CA LEU A 363 -5.08 18.98 -16.64
C LEU A 363 -3.72 19.28 -17.31
N GLY A 364 -3.73 19.61 -18.60
CA GLY A 364 -2.55 19.84 -19.40
C GLY A 364 -1.79 18.56 -19.77
N PHE A 365 -2.50 17.42 -19.85
CA PHE A 365 -1.93 16.18 -20.35
C PHE A 365 -2.02 16.12 -21.88
N THR A 366 -0.94 15.68 -22.51
CA THR A 366 -0.94 15.20 -23.90
C THR A 366 -1.16 13.69 -23.88
N ILE A 367 -2.06 13.20 -24.70
CA ILE A 367 -2.37 11.78 -24.91
C ILE A 367 -1.41 11.17 -25.94
#